data_9b0c7e48d489398257832ce641102b31
#
_entry.id   9b0c7e48d489398257832ce641102b31
#
_cell.length_a   1.000
_cell.length_b   1.000
_cell.length_c   1.000
_cell.angle_alpha   90.00
_cell.angle_beta   90.00
_cell.angle_gamma   90.00
#
_symmetry.space_group_name_H-M   'P 1'
#
loop_
_entity.id
_entity.type
_entity.pdbx_description
1 polymer ?
#
loop_
_entity_poly.entity_id
_entity_poly.type
_entity_poly.pdbx_seq_one_letter_code
_entity_poly.pdbx_strand_id
1 'polypeptide(L)'
;VLGALAFVGAHFTATGREAQFVVGGALVDAGYGLQDGIERYDFEHEHDITPEQVWEELQKQNHLASAQRRRFPRTARHPLVALVVCMDARIDTNELMGDTRHYYYIIRTAGSVMSPREEEMLELAVANGVKLVVLTTHSDCAAERVAKTPDLRAKFPALAAAVDERSARVEEFLARPAIASAVAKGTLGVKRVAIDTLTEELAPR
;
A
#
# COMPACT_ATOMS: atom_id res chain seq x y z
N VAL A 1 -2.40 31.97 -21.54
CA VAL A 1 -1.38 31.36 -22.42
C VAL A 1 -0.02 31.35 -21.74
N LEU A 2 0.47 32.47 -21.16
CA LEU A 2 1.77 32.55 -20.46
C LEU A 2 1.83 31.60 -19.22
N GLY A 3 0.77 31.50 -18.44
CA GLY A 3 0.71 30.58 -17.29
C GLY A 3 0.81 29.10 -17.67
N ALA A 4 0.18 28.71 -18.79
CA ALA A 4 0.28 27.33 -19.29
C ALA A 4 1.68 26.98 -19.80
N LEU A 5 2.36 27.92 -20.46
CA LEU A 5 3.75 27.74 -20.92
C LEU A 5 4.73 27.65 -19.74
N ALA A 6 4.54 28.46 -18.68
CA ALA A 6 5.35 28.37 -17.47
C ALA A 6 5.15 27.03 -16.75
N PHE A 7 3.94 26.52 -16.69
CA PHE A 7 3.62 25.22 -16.09
C PHE A 7 4.25 24.06 -16.88
N VAL A 8 4.18 24.10 -18.21
CA VAL A 8 4.82 23.11 -19.08
C VAL A 8 6.35 23.16 -18.94
N GLY A 9 6.97 24.36 -18.88
CA GLY A 9 8.40 24.50 -18.66
C GLY A 9 8.87 23.96 -17.31
N ALA A 10 8.11 24.18 -16.24
CA ALA A 10 8.40 23.66 -14.89
C ALA A 10 8.37 22.13 -14.83
N HIS A 11 7.50 21.47 -15.60
CA HIS A 11 7.39 20.02 -15.64
C HIS A 11 8.70 19.30 -16.01
N PHE A 12 9.57 19.92 -16.77
CA PHE A 12 10.84 19.33 -17.22
C PHE A 12 12.01 19.56 -16.24
N THR A 13 11.83 20.36 -15.19
CA THR A 13 12.86 20.58 -14.16
C THR A 13 12.59 19.69 -12.93
N ALA A 14 13.63 19.31 -12.17
CA ALA A 14 13.48 18.56 -10.93
C ALA A 14 12.62 19.35 -9.93
N THR A 15 12.95 20.61 -9.68
CA THR A 15 12.20 21.51 -8.78
C THR A 15 10.75 21.69 -9.22
N GLY A 16 10.49 21.76 -10.52
CA GLY A 16 9.13 21.87 -11.05
C GLY A 16 8.31 20.61 -10.81
N ARG A 17 8.91 19.43 -10.91
CA ARG A 17 8.23 18.15 -10.58
C ARG A 17 7.95 18.02 -9.10
N GLU A 18 8.89 18.39 -8.23
CA GLU A 18 8.69 18.43 -6.78
C GLU A 18 7.54 19.40 -6.42
N ALA A 19 7.52 20.60 -6.96
CA ALA A 19 6.45 21.55 -6.74
C ALA A 19 5.07 20.99 -7.20
N GLN A 20 5.02 20.32 -8.35
CA GLN A 20 3.79 19.68 -8.82
C GLN A 20 3.33 18.55 -7.90
N PHE A 21 4.25 17.76 -7.37
CA PHE A 21 3.93 16.69 -6.43
C PHE A 21 3.36 17.26 -5.12
N VAL A 22 4.00 18.29 -4.56
CA VAL A 22 3.55 18.98 -3.34
C VAL A 22 2.16 19.60 -3.53
N VAL A 23 1.95 20.32 -4.65
CA VAL A 23 0.63 20.88 -4.95
C VAL A 23 -0.41 19.78 -5.16
N GLY A 24 -0.05 18.70 -5.82
CA GLY A 24 -0.92 17.53 -6.00
C GLY A 24 -1.30 16.90 -4.67
N GLY A 25 -0.34 16.71 -3.75
CA GLY A 25 -0.57 16.24 -2.39
C GLY A 25 -1.54 17.14 -1.62
N ALA A 26 -1.28 18.45 -1.59
CA ALA A 26 -2.15 19.41 -0.91
C ALA A 26 -3.61 19.39 -1.43
N LEU A 27 -3.81 19.14 -2.73
CA LEU A 27 -5.16 19.01 -3.30
C LEU A 27 -5.82 17.68 -2.89
N VAL A 28 -5.05 16.60 -2.74
CA VAL A 28 -5.55 15.31 -2.23
C VAL A 28 -5.97 15.47 -0.77
N ASP A 29 -5.12 16.07 0.07
CA ASP A 29 -5.42 16.32 1.49
C ASP A 29 -6.65 17.21 1.68
N ALA A 30 -6.75 18.30 0.92
CA ALA A 30 -7.94 19.13 0.92
C ALA A 30 -9.20 18.36 0.48
N GLY A 31 -9.05 17.44 -0.48
CA GLY A 31 -10.13 16.56 -0.94
C GLY A 31 -10.58 15.59 0.15
N TYR A 32 -9.66 14.98 0.87
CA TYR A 32 -9.97 14.11 2.02
C TYR A 32 -10.64 14.90 3.14
N GLY A 33 -10.11 16.06 3.53
CA GLY A 33 -10.74 16.90 4.55
C GLY A 33 -12.17 17.33 4.21
N LEU A 34 -12.49 17.52 2.92
CA LEU A 34 -13.88 17.76 2.48
C LEU A 34 -14.76 16.50 2.58
N GLN A 35 -14.18 15.31 2.40
CA GLN A 35 -14.90 14.03 2.53
C GLN A 35 -15.15 13.70 4.00
N ASP A 36 -14.14 13.86 4.85
CA ASP A 36 -14.22 13.62 6.29
C ASP A 36 -15.27 14.53 6.95
N GLY A 37 -15.38 15.78 6.50
CA GLY A 37 -16.36 16.75 7.00
C GLY A 37 -17.83 16.39 6.77
N ILE A 38 -18.15 15.36 5.96
CA ILE A 38 -19.50 14.83 5.76
C ILE A 38 -19.76 13.53 6.51
N GLU A 39 -18.78 13.01 7.23
CA GLU A 39 -18.96 11.84 8.09
C GLU A 39 -19.95 12.14 9.21
N ARG A 40 -20.78 11.16 9.53
CA ARG A 40 -21.80 11.33 10.56
C ARG A 40 -21.25 11.14 11.97
N TYR A 41 -20.20 10.34 12.08
CA TYR A 41 -19.58 9.95 13.35
C TYR A 41 -18.12 10.35 13.37
N ASP A 42 -17.69 10.85 14.52
CA ASP A 42 -16.27 11.04 14.82
C ASP A 42 -15.69 9.71 15.35
N PHE A 43 -15.16 8.89 14.45
CA PHE A 43 -14.60 7.58 14.82
C PHE A 43 -13.35 7.66 15.71
N GLU A 44 -12.75 8.83 15.86
CA GLU A 44 -11.60 9.03 16.75
C GLU A 44 -12.02 9.29 18.19
N HIS A 45 -13.14 9.99 18.41
CA HIS A 45 -13.55 10.46 19.73
C HIS A 45 -14.83 9.80 20.25
N GLU A 46 -15.68 9.26 19.39
CA GLU A 46 -16.90 8.57 19.78
C GLU A 46 -16.66 7.08 20.02
N HIS A 47 -16.75 6.63 21.28
CA HIS A 47 -16.47 5.25 21.66
C HIS A 47 -17.70 4.34 21.73
N ASP A 48 -18.91 4.91 21.69
CA ASP A 48 -20.18 4.18 21.82
C ASP A 48 -20.85 3.85 20.48
N ILE A 49 -20.08 3.89 19.37
CA ILE A 49 -20.59 3.61 18.03
C ILE A 49 -20.80 2.10 17.87
N THR A 50 -22.00 1.71 17.45
CA THR A 50 -22.33 0.29 17.20
C THR A 50 -21.77 -0.19 15.85
N PRO A 51 -21.52 -1.49 15.68
CA PRO A 51 -21.11 -2.07 14.39
C PRO A 51 -22.08 -1.75 13.24
N GLU A 52 -23.38 -1.70 13.53
CA GLU A 52 -24.42 -1.36 12.56
C GLU A 52 -24.29 0.09 12.08
N GLN A 53 -24.01 1.02 12.99
CA GLN A 53 -23.78 2.43 12.65
C GLN A 53 -22.53 2.60 11.78
N VAL A 54 -21.44 1.88 12.10
CA VAL A 54 -20.22 1.86 11.26
C VAL A 54 -20.54 1.30 9.88
N TRP A 55 -21.31 0.24 9.79
CA TRP A 55 -21.71 -0.37 8.52
C TRP A 55 -22.58 0.56 7.66
N GLU A 56 -23.57 1.22 8.27
CA GLU A 56 -24.42 2.19 7.59
C GLU A 56 -23.60 3.37 7.01
N GLU A 57 -22.64 3.87 7.79
CA GLU A 57 -21.78 4.95 7.33
C GLU A 57 -20.88 4.50 6.18
N LEU A 58 -20.28 3.31 6.29
CA LEU A 58 -19.46 2.72 5.23
C LEU A 58 -20.28 2.55 3.93
N GLN A 59 -21.54 2.13 4.02
CA GLN A 59 -22.42 2.00 2.85
C GLN A 59 -22.71 3.38 2.20
N LYS A 60 -22.93 4.42 3.02
CA LYS A 60 -23.12 5.79 2.52
C LYS A 60 -21.88 6.31 1.78
N GLN A 61 -20.71 6.17 2.40
CA GLN A 61 -19.45 6.58 1.80
C GLN A 61 -19.18 5.80 0.50
N ASN A 62 -19.44 4.49 0.50
CA ASN A 62 -19.32 3.68 -0.71
C ASN A 62 -20.27 4.15 -1.82
N HIS A 63 -21.50 4.51 -1.47
CA HIS A 63 -22.46 5.05 -2.46
C HIS A 63 -21.95 6.36 -3.09
N LEU A 64 -21.43 7.28 -2.29
CA LEU A 64 -20.83 8.53 -2.76
C LEU A 64 -19.59 8.31 -3.62
N ALA A 65 -18.66 7.45 -3.15
CA ALA A 65 -17.47 7.08 -3.90
C ALA A 65 -17.81 6.41 -5.23
N SER A 66 -18.83 5.55 -5.26
CA SER A 66 -19.33 4.89 -6.46
C SER A 66 -19.95 5.91 -7.44
N ALA A 67 -20.71 6.90 -6.94
CA ALA A 67 -21.26 7.97 -7.77
C ALA A 67 -20.15 8.82 -8.41
N GLN A 68 -19.14 9.18 -7.63
CA GLN A 68 -17.95 9.87 -8.12
C GLN A 68 -17.21 9.04 -9.18
N ARG A 69 -17.07 7.72 -8.96
CA ARG A 69 -16.42 6.81 -9.89
C ARG A 69 -17.16 6.71 -11.24
N ARG A 70 -18.48 6.69 -11.21
CA ARG A 70 -19.30 6.74 -12.44
C ARG A 70 -19.11 8.05 -13.21
N ARG A 71 -18.95 9.16 -12.49
CA ARG A 71 -18.74 10.49 -13.09
C ARG A 71 -17.32 10.67 -13.64
N PHE A 72 -16.32 10.06 -12.96
CA PHE A 72 -14.91 10.13 -13.32
C PHE A 72 -14.32 8.70 -13.42
N PRO A 73 -14.56 7.98 -14.52
CA PRO A 73 -14.05 6.62 -14.71
C PRO A 73 -12.53 6.61 -14.69
N ARG A 74 -11.95 5.58 -14.08
CA ARG A 74 -10.50 5.35 -14.14
C ARG A 74 -10.12 4.69 -15.45
N THR A 75 -8.99 5.09 -16.00
CA THR A 75 -8.36 4.37 -17.08
C THR A 75 -7.73 3.09 -16.52
N ALA A 76 -8.06 1.95 -17.08
CA ALA A 76 -7.38 0.69 -16.76
C ALA A 76 -5.92 0.78 -17.22
N ARG A 77 -4.97 0.39 -16.36
CA ARG A 77 -3.55 0.31 -16.68
C ARG A 77 -2.98 -1.03 -16.22
N HIS A 78 -1.97 -1.49 -16.90
CA HIS A 78 -1.24 -2.69 -16.50
C HIS A 78 -0.39 -2.40 -15.26
N PRO A 79 -0.58 -3.09 -14.15
CA PRO A 79 0.29 -2.98 -13.00
C PRO A 79 1.73 -3.40 -13.35
N LEU A 80 2.68 -2.55 -13.01
CA LEU A 80 4.12 -2.79 -13.21
C LEU A 80 4.81 -3.16 -11.90
N VAL A 81 4.19 -2.89 -10.76
CA VAL A 81 4.73 -3.12 -9.43
C VAL A 81 3.77 -4.00 -8.64
N ALA A 82 4.29 -4.96 -7.90
CA ALA A 82 3.58 -5.66 -6.84
C ALA A 82 4.21 -5.28 -5.50
N LEU A 83 3.39 -4.80 -4.56
CA LEU A 83 3.80 -4.33 -3.25
C LEU A 83 3.20 -5.21 -2.17
N VAL A 84 4.04 -5.79 -1.31
CA VAL A 84 3.62 -6.53 -0.13
C VAL A 84 3.84 -5.65 1.09
N VAL A 85 2.75 -5.24 1.74
CA VAL A 85 2.78 -4.33 2.90
C VAL A 85 1.99 -4.89 4.08
N CYS A 86 2.24 -4.35 5.25
CA CYS A 86 1.43 -4.64 6.42
C CYS A 86 0.01 -4.07 6.27
N MET A 87 -0.94 -4.71 6.96
CA MET A 87 -2.32 -4.21 7.09
C MET A 87 -2.43 -3.03 8.09
N ASP A 88 -1.34 -2.58 8.67
CA ASP A 88 -1.29 -1.44 9.60
C ASP A 88 -1.93 -0.20 8.95
N ALA A 89 -2.90 0.40 9.63
CA ALA A 89 -3.68 1.52 9.11
C ALA A 89 -2.83 2.79 8.87
N ARG A 90 -1.68 2.90 9.55
CA ARG A 90 -0.74 4.02 9.37
C ARG A 90 0.01 3.98 8.03
N ILE A 91 -0.10 2.87 7.29
CA ILE A 91 0.55 2.75 5.99
C ILE A 91 -0.49 3.01 4.91
N ASP A 92 -0.53 4.23 4.38
CA ASP A 92 -1.26 4.53 3.16
C ASP A 92 -0.33 4.40 1.95
N THR A 93 -0.64 3.46 1.08
CA THR A 93 0.18 3.21 -0.10
C THR A 93 0.12 4.32 -1.14
N ASN A 94 -0.91 5.20 -1.10
CA ASN A 94 -0.97 6.35 -1.98
C ASN A 94 -0.12 7.51 -1.46
N GLU A 95 -0.01 7.68 -0.15
CA GLU A 95 0.92 8.64 0.45
C GLU A 95 2.35 8.18 0.25
N LEU A 96 2.61 6.90 0.53
CA LEU A 96 3.94 6.29 0.41
C LEU A 96 4.54 6.38 -1.00
N MET A 97 3.75 6.20 -2.05
CA MET A 97 4.24 6.04 -3.44
C MET A 97 3.49 6.90 -4.46
N GLY A 98 2.61 7.77 -4.03
CA GLY A 98 1.69 8.47 -4.92
C GLY A 98 0.55 7.56 -5.39
N ASP A 99 -0.11 7.86 -6.50
CA ASP A 99 -1.29 7.13 -6.95
C ASP A 99 -0.98 5.67 -7.35
N THR A 100 -1.18 4.74 -6.43
CA THR A 100 -0.96 3.31 -6.64
C THR A 100 -2.08 2.60 -7.42
N ARG A 101 -3.21 3.27 -7.68
CA ARG A 101 -4.42 2.68 -8.28
C ARG A 101 -4.24 2.22 -9.73
N HIS A 102 -3.22 2.69 -10.42
CA HIS A 102 -3.01 2.43 -11.84
C HIS A 102 -1.88 1.45 -12.15
N TYR A 103 -0.86 1.37 -11.28
CA TYR A 103 0.39 0.69 -11.60
C TYR A 103 0.75 -0.42 -10.64
N TYR A 104 -0.02 -0.62 -9.55
CA TYR A 104 0.34 -1.48 -8.45
C TYR A 104 -0.69 -2.57 -8.20
N TYR A 105 -0.19 -3.79 -7.99
CA TYR A 105 -0.88 -4.78 -7.18
C TYR A 105 -0.43 -4.58 -5.73
N ILE A 106 -1.37 -4.53 -4.80
CA ILE A 106 -1.06 -4.34 -3.39
C ILE A 106 -1.62 -5.53 -2.61
N ILE A 107 -0.73 -6.22 -1.91
CA ILE A 107 -1.05 -7.32 -1.00
C ILE A 107 -0.83 -6.79 0.43
N ARG A 108 -1.89 -6.76 1.22
CA ARG A 108 -1.84 -6.33 2.63
C ARG A 108 -2.06 -7.52 3.54
N THR A 109 -1.07 -7.83 4.38
CA THR A 109 -1.11 -8.95 5.34
C THR A 109 -0.56 -8.49 6.68
N ALA A 110 -0.89 -9.20 7.76
CA ALA A 110 -0.31 -8.91 9.07
C ALA A 110 1.21 -9.13 9.05
N GLY A 111 1.98 -8.09 9.40
CA GLY A 111 3.44 -8.13 9.41
C GLY A 111 4.08 -8.27 8.03
N SER A 112 3.37 -7.99 6.94
CA SER A 112 3.84 -8.18 5.57
C SER A 112 4.28 -9.63 5.29
N VAL A 113 3.68 -10.62 5.94
CA VAL A 113 4.01 -12.04 5.77
C VAL A 113 3.25 -12.58 4.58
N MET A 114 3.93 -13.30 3.70
CA MET A 114 3.31 -14.05 2.62
C MET A 114 2.99 -15.48 3.10
N SER A 115 1.90 -16.02 2.63
CA SER A 115 1.60 -17.45 2.62
C SER A 115 1.82 -18.00 1.21
N PRO A 116 1.76 -19.32 0.99
CA PRO A 116 1.84 -19.89 -0.35
C PRO A 116 0.85 -19.28 -1.35
N ARG A 117 -0.31 -18.80 -0.88
CA ARG A 117 -1.32 -18.14 -1.74
C ARG A 117 -0.86 -16.78 -2.24
N GLU A 118 -0.27 -15.97 -1.38
CA GLU A 118 0.28 -14.67 -1.76
C GLU A 118 1.50 -14.83 -2.68
N GLU A 119 2.31 -15.87 -2.48
CA GLU A 119 3.42 -16.19 -3.37
C GLU A 119 2.93 -16.56 -4.77
N GLU A 120 1.88 -17.40 -4.89
CA GLU A 120 1.26 -17.74 -6.17
C GLU A 120 0.61 -16.52 -6.84
N MET A 121 -0.03 -15.64 -6.06
CA MET A 121 -0.58 -14.39 -6.60
C MET A 121 0.50 -13.46 -7.15
N LEU A 122 1.66 -13.38 -6.48
CA LEU A 122 2.82 -12.63 -6.99
C LEU A 122 3.39 -13.27 -8.26
N GLU A 123 3.50 -14.59 -8.31
CA GLU A 123 3.95 -15.29 -9.51
C GLU A 123 3.00 -15.04 -10.70
N LEU A 124 1.68 -15.08 -10.46
CA LEU A 124 0.68 -14.72 -11.45
C LEU A 124 0.82 -13.25 -11.88
N ALA A 125 1.06 -12.33 -10.95
CA ALA A 125 1.28 -10.92 -11.25
C ALA A 125 2.51 -10.71 -12.13
N VAL A 126 3.60 -11.43 -11.87
CA VAL A 126 4.82 -11.43 -12.71
C VAL A 126 4.53 -11.99 -14.09
N ALA A 127 3.79 -13.09 -14.20
CA ALA A 127 3.36 -13.65 -15.47
C ALA A 127 2.50 -12.66 -16.29
N ASN A 128 1.74 -11.80 -15.60
CA ASN A 128 0.93 -10.73 -16.19
C ASN A 128 1.70 -9.41 -16.45
N GLY A 129 3.03 -9.41 -16.27
CA GLY A 129 3.87 -8.30 -16.72
C GLY A 129 4.39 -7.38 -15.62
N VAL A 130 4.22 -7.71 -14.33
CA VAL A 130 4.88 -7.00 -13.23
C VAL A 130 6.40 -7.06 -13.41
N LYS A 131 7.07 -5.91 -13.22
CA LYS A 131 8.51 -5.73 -13.39
C LYS A 131 9.26 -5.58 -12.08
N LEU A 132 8.55 -5.23 -11.01
CA LEU A 132 9.12 -4.99 -9.70
C LEU A 132 8.23 -5.58 -8.61
N VAL A 133 8.80 -6.40 -7.74
CA VAL A 133 8.19 -6.82 -6.47
C VAL A 133 8.88 -6.08 -5.34
N VAL A 134 8.12 -5.43 -4.48
CA VAL A 134 8.61 -4.74 -3.30
C VAL A 134 8.06 -5.43 -2.06
N LEU A 135 8.95 -6.00 -1.27
CA LEU A 135 8.66 -6.70 -0.01
C LEU A 135 8.99 -5.76 1.14
N THR A 136 8.01 -5.42 1.95
CA THR A 136 8.21 -4.43 3.01
C THR A 136 8.19 -5.02 4.40
N THR A 137 8.82 -4.32 5.32
CA THR A 137 8.55 -4.33 6.76
C THR A 137 8.30 -2.89 7.19
N HIS A 138 7.94 -2.64 8.44
CA HIS A 138 7.79 -1.26 8.93
C HIS A 138 8.16 -1.15 10.40
N SER A 139 8.45 0.08 10.83
CA SER A 139 8.71 0.38 12.23
C SER A 139 7.47 0.14 13.09
N ASP A 140 7.67 -0.23 14.35
CA ASP A 140 6.61 -0.45 15.37
C ASP A 140 5.45 -1.36 14.91
N CYS A 141 5.77 -2.46 14.23
CA CYS A 141 4.78 -3.42 13.74
C CYS A 141 4.10 -4.19 14.88
N ALA A 142 2.77 -4.12 14.96
CA ALA A 142 1.99 -4.85 15.95
C ALA A 142 2.18 -6.38 15.83
N ALA A 143 2.24 -6.93 14.62
CA ALA A 143 2.48 -8.34 14.39
C ALA A 143 3.86 -8.79 14.87
N GLU A 144 4.91 -7.98 14.65
CA GLU A 144 6.25 -8.26 15.19
C GLU A 144 6.28 -8.18 16.72
N ARG A 145 5.54 -7.25 17.31
CA ARG A 145 5.40 -7.16 18.78
C ARG A 145 4.75 -8.41 19.35
N VAL A 146 3.72 -8.95 18.68
CA VAL A 146 3.10 -10.23 19.05
C VAL A 146 4.13 -11.35 19.03
N ALA A 147 4.93 -11.48 17.99
CA ALA A 147 5.95 -12.52 17.88
C ALA A 147 7.05 -12.41 18.95
N LYS A 148 7.38 -11.20 19.38
CA LYS A 148 8.46 -10.93 20.36
C LYS A 148 8.01 -10.99 21.84
N THR A 149 6.70 -10.90 22.12
CA THR A 149 6.16 -10.82 23.49
C THR A 149 5.56 -12.18 23.90
N PRO A 150 6.09 -12.87 24.94
CA PRO A 150 5.66 -14.24 25.29
C PRO A 150 4.15 -14.40 25.50
N ASP A 151 3.53 -13.49 26.25
CA ASP A 151 2.08 -13.56 26.54
C ASP A 151 1.22 -13.35 25.27
N LEU A 152 1.63 -12.41 24.39
CA LEU A 152 0.94 -12.17 23.13
C LEU A 152 1.17 -13.32 22.16
N ARG A 153 2.37 -13.89 22.14
CA ARG A 153 2.70 -15.05 21.36
C ARG A 153 1.85 -16.26 21.74
N ALA A 154 1.66 -16.49 23.05
CA ALA A 154 0.78 -17.55 23.54
C ALA A 154 -0.68 -17.33 23.16
N LYS A 155 -1.14 -16.08 23.15
CA LYS A 155 -2.51 -15.70 22.77
C LYS A 155 -2.76 -15.74 21.27
N PHE A 156 -1.74 -15.44 20.45
CA PHE A 156 -1.84 -15.37 18.98
C PHE A 156 -0.75 -16.23 18.30
N PRO A 157 -0.72 -17.55 18.52
CA PRO A 157 0.38 -18.41 18.10
C PRO A 157 0.55 -18.49 16.56
N ALA A 158 -0.55 -18.49 15.82
CA ALA A 158 -0.48 -18.54 14.35
C ALA A 158 0.13 -17.28 13.74
N LEU A 159 -0.21 -16.09 14.30
CA LEU A 159 0.39 -14.83 13.87
C LEU A 159 1.89 -14.78 14.19
N ALA A 160 2.26 -15.21 15.40
CA ALA A 160 3.66 -15.26 15.80
C ALA A 160 4.48 -16.20 14.90
N ALA A 161 3.97 -17.41 14.63
CA ALA A 161 4.62 -18.36 13.73
C ALA A 161 4.78 -17.80 12.32
N ALA A 162 3.74 -17.15 11.78
CA ALA A 162 3.81 -16.52 10.47
C ALA A 162 4.92 -15.45 10.39
N VAL A 163 5.05 -14.61 11.42
CA VAL A 163 6.13 -13.60 11.46
C VAL A 163 7.51 -14.23 11.54
N ASP A 164 7.68 -15.31 12.29
CA ASP A 164 8.94 -16.06 12.38
C ASP A 164 9.33 -16.68 11.02
N GLU A 165 8.35 -17.17 10.25
CA GLU A 165 8.55 -17.77 8.94
C GLU A 165 8.77 -16.74 7.82
N ARG A 166 8.54 -15.46 8.05
CA ARG A 166 8.55 -14.41 7.01
C ARG A 166 9.80 -14.47 6.11
N SER A 167 10.98 -14.62 6.69
CA SER A 167 12.22 -14.68 5.90
C SER A 167 12.29 -15.94 5.04
N ALA A 168 11.89 -17.09 5.59
CA ALA A 168 11.86 -18.35 4.85
C ALA A 168 10.87 -18.26 3.66
N ARG A 169 9.70 -17.67 3.87
CA ARG A 169 8.70 -17.43 2.82
C ARG A 169 9.24 -16.57 1.69
N VAL A 170 10.01 -15.55 2.01
CA VAL A 170 10.66 -14.72 0.97
C VAL A 170 11.66 -15.54 0.15
N GLU A 171 12.47 -16.39 0.78
CA GLU A 171 13.41 -17.24 0.06
C GLU A 171 12.68 -18.31 -0.79
N GLU A 172 11.60 -18.90 -0.28
CA GLU A 172 10.74 -19.82 -1.04
C GLU A 172 10.15 -19.15 -2.28
N PHE A 173 9.63 -17.94 -2.13
CA PHE A 173 9.13 -17.13 -3.25
C PHE A 173 10.23 -16.89 -4.31
N LEU A 174 11.42 -16.48 -3.88
CA LEU A 174 12.55 -16.22 -4.79
C LEU A 174 13.06 -17.49 -5.48
N ALA A 175 12.93 -18.66 -4.84
CA ALA A 175 13.32 -19.96 -5.39
C ALA A 175 12.30 -20.53 -6.39
N ARG A 176 11.08 -19.98 -6.49
CA ARG A 176 10.09 -20.44 -7.45
C ARG A 176 10.63 -20.33 -8.89
N PRO A 177 10.54 -21.37 -9.72
CA PRO A 177 11.26 -21.43 -11.00
C PRO A 177 10.98 -20.24 -11.93
N ALA A 178 9.73 -19.79 -12.01
CA ALA A 178 9.35 -18.63 -12.85
C ALA A 178 9.96 -17.33 -12.32
N ILE A 179 9.96 -17.14 -11.00
CA ILE A 179 10.53 -15.96 -10.34
C ILE A 179 12.06 -15.94 -10.47
N ALA A 180 12.73 -17.04 -10.11
CA ALA A 180 14.18 -17.17 -10.26
C ALA A 180 14.64 -16.92 -11.69
N SER A 181 13.93 -17.48 -12.68
CA SER A 181 14.22 -17.26 -14.10
C SER A 181 14.04 -15.81 -14.50
N ALA A 182 12.97 -15.14 -14.06
CA ALA A 182 12.71 -13.74 -14.39
C ALA A 182 13.76 -12.80 -13.77
N VAL A 183 14.18 -13.06 -12.53
CA VAL A 183 15.26 -12.31 -11.85
C VAL A 183 16.58 -12.52 -12.58
N ALA A 184 16.95 -13.76 -12.89
CA ALA A 184 18.21 -14.08 -13.59
C ALA A 184 18.28 -13.41 -14.98
N LYS A 185 17.15 -13.31 -15.69
CA LYS A 185 17.04 -12.61 -16.98
C LYS A 185 17.00 -11.08 -16.87
N GLY A 186 16.97 -10.52 -15.66
CA GLY A 186 16.82 -9.10 -15.45
C GLY A 186 15.44 -8.52 -15.85
N THR A 187 14.43 -9.37 -16.03
CA THR A 187 13.07 -8.95 -16.38
C THR A 187 12.18 -8.68 -15.16
N LEU A 188 12.63 -9.11 -13.99
CA LEU A 188 12.00 -8.87 -12.69
C LEU A 188 13.03 -8.34 -11.69
N GLY A 189 12.74 -7.20 -11.07
CA GLY A 189 13.43 -6.73 -9.88
C GLY A 189 12.69 -7.16 -8.62
N VAL A 190 13.43 -7.50 -7.55
CA VAL A 190 12.86 -7.68 -6.22
C VAL A 190 13.62 -6.78 -5.24
N LYS A 191 12.88 -5.99 -4.46
CA LYS A 191 13.43 -5.08 -3.44
C LYS A 191 12.87 -5.42 -2.08
N ARG A 192 13.74 -5.39 -1.06
CA ARG A 192 13.36 -5.49 0.34
C ARG A 192 13.59 -4.14 0.98
N VAL A 193 12.57 -3.57 1.59
CA VAL A 193 12.62 -2.23 2.18
C VAL A 193 11.94 -2.21 3.54
N ALA A 194 12.35 -1.29 4.38
CA ALA A 194 11.64 -0.93 5.60
C ALA A 194 10.91 0.40 5.39
N ILE A 195 9.70 0.51 5.90
CA ILE A 195 8.90 1.73 5.94
C ILE A 195 9.03 2.32 7.34
N ASP A 196 9.42 3.56 7.44
CA ASP A 196 9.26 4.34 8.67
C ASP A 196 7.81 4.83 8.74
N THR A 197 7.08 4.42 9.78
CA THR A 197 5.64 4.78 9.91
C THR A 197 5.38 6.22 10.35
N LEU A 198 6.41 7.00 10.62
CA LEU A 198 6.28 8.43 10.96
C LEU A 198 6.56 9.33 9.76
N THR A 199 7.50 8.92 8.91
CA THR A 199 7.95 9.73 7.76
C THR A 199 7.55 9.12 6.41
N GLU A 200 7.07 7.88 6.42
CA GLU A 200 6.80 7.04 5.24
C GLU A 200 8.03 6.83 4.33
N GLU A 201 9.23 7.12 4.83
CA GLU A 201 10.46 6.91 4.08
C GLU A 201 10.73 5.41 3.87
N LEU A 202 11.17 5.07 2.66
CA LEU A 202 11.61 3.72 2.29
C LEU A 202 13.12 3.61 2.47
N ALA A 203 13.55 2.78 3.41
CA ALA A 203 14.96 2.45 3.60
C ALA A 203 15.28 1.06 3.04
N PRO A 204 16.40 0.84 2.35
CA PRO A 204 16.88 -0.49 1.97
C PRO A 204 17.05 -1.38 3.20
N ARG A 205 16.75 -2.68 3.06
CA ARG A 205 16.90 -3.68 4.11
C ARG A 205 17.81 -4.81 3.66
#